data_747352378ffe15b57085efd811cd6815
#
_entry.id   747352378ffe15b57085efd811cd6815
#
_cell.length_a   1.000
_cell.length_b   1.000
_cell.length_c   1.000
_cell.angle_alpha   90.00
_cell.angle_beta   90.00
_cell.angle_gamma   90.00
#
_symmetry.space_group_name_H-M   'P 1'
#
loop_
_entity.id
_entity.type
_entity.pdbx_description
1 polymer ?
#
loop_
_entity_poly.entity_id
_entity_poly.type
_entity_poly.pdbx_seq_one_letter_code
_entity_poly.pdbx_strand_id
1 'polypeptide(L)'
;MHRRTFTFCLAAASLVAGTARAAGEPVEGKDYRALASPVPVAVPGKIEVIEFFGYWCPHCRALEPWLEAWAKKLPSDVLLRRVPVAWQPLHQPYQRLYYALESLGVPPAIHGKVFEAVHAQGQHLEVESGVAAFAAANGLDKTRLLEALKSFAVASKVRATDQLWKSYGLDGVPALVVNGRYITSPAQAGGDERTLVVLDALIRKARTTR
;
A
#
# COMPACT_ATOMS: atom_id res chain seq x y z
N MET A 1 72.12 20.82 32.57
CA MET A 1 71.69 20.06 31.40
C MET A 1 70.50 19.25 31.81
N HIS A 2 69.25 19.71 31.51
CA HIS A 2 67.98 19.00 31.85
C HIS A 2 67.31 18.61 30.58
N ARG A 3 67.24 17.29 30.30
CA ARG A 3 66.52 16.71 29.21
C ARG A 3 65.06 16.57 29.62
N ARG A 4 64.16 17.32 28.95
CA ARG A 4 62.72 17.17 29.08
C ARG A 4 62.25 16.12 28.06
N THR A 5 61.77 14.97 28.55
CA THR A 5 61.12 13.92 27.78
C THR A 5 59.62 14.31 27.54
N PHE A 6 59.22 14.52 26.31
CA PHE A 6 57.82 14.71 25.92
C PHE A 6 57.21 13.36 25.67
N THR A 7 56.24 12.97 26.50
CA THR A 7 55.41 11.76 26.28
C THR A 7 54.21 12.12 25.42
N PHE A 8 54.18 11.61 24.21
CA PHE A 8 52.99 11.71 23.33
C PHE A 8 51.97 10.65 23.74
N CYS A 9 50.81 11.07 24.29
CA CYS A 9 49.63 10.20 24.47
C CYS A 9 48.87 10.13 23.14
N LEU A 10 48.95 8.98 22.45
CA LEU A 10 48.04 8.66 21.34
C LEU A 10 46.67 8.29 21.92
N ALA A 11 45.70 9.18 21.77
CA ALA A 11 44.30 8.86 22.02
C ALA A 11 43.74 8.05 20.82
N ALA A 12 43.55 6.76 21.05
CA ALA A 12 42.86 5.90 20.08
C ALA A 12 41.38 6.22 20.11
N ALA A 13 40.89 6.92 19.07
CA ALA A 13 39.47 7.12 18.83
C ALA A 13 38.87 5.83 18.28
N SER A 14 38.18 5.07 19.14
CA SER A 14 37.40 3.89 18.75
C SER A 14 36.19 4.35 17.95
N LEU A 15 36.19 4.21 16.62
CA LEU A 15 34.99 4.31 15.79
C LEU A 15 34.06 3.15 16.15
N VAL A 16 33.02 3.44 16.89
CA VAL A 16 31.89 2.54 17.04
C VAL A 16 31.12 2.59 15.71
N ALA A 17 31.48 1.71 14.79
CA ALA A 17 30.66 1.42 13.61
C ALA A 17 29.35 0.82 14.11
N GLY A 18 28.31 1.64 14.19
CA GLY A 18 26.94 1.19 14.42
C GLY A 18 26.58 0.22 13.31
N THR A 19 26.55 -1.08 13.63
CA THR A 19 26.00 -2.10 12.74
C THR A 19 24.53 -1.80 12.54
N ALA A 20 24.18 -1.12 11.44
CA ALA A 20 22.82 -1.11 10.94
C ALA A 20 22.41 -2.58 10.83
N ARG A 21 21.51 -2.99 11.71
CA ARG A 21 20.98 -4.35 11.74
C ARG A 21 20.26 -4.53 10.41
N ALA A 22 20.90 -5.16 9.44
CA ALA A 22 20.29 -5.56 8.19
C ALA A 22 19.03 -6.37 8.56
N ALA A 23 17.86 -5.84 8.26
CA ALA A 23 16.62 -6.56 8.48
C ALA A 23 16.78 -7.89 7.72
N GLY A 24 16.81 -9.03 8.43
CA GLY A 24 17.07 -10.33 7.84
C GLY A 24 16.15 -10.59 6.63
N GLU A 25 16.60 -11.42 5.69
CA GLU A 25 15.80 -11.81 4.52
C GLU A 25 14.43 -12.35 4.95
N PRO A 26 13.34 -11.95 4.27
CA PRO A 26 12.01 -12.41 4.60
C PRO A 26 11.85 -13.92 4.48
N VAL A 27 11.18 -14.52 5.45
CA VAL A 27 10.99 -15.98 5.57
C VAL A 27 9.56 -16.35 5.19
N GLU A 28 9.43 -17.30 4.26
CA GLU A 28 8.13 -17.86 3.89
C GLU A 28 7.47 -18.57 5.07
N GLY A 29 6.14 -18.41 5.21
CA GLY A 29 5.38 -18.91 6.35
C GLY A 29 5.40 -17.98 7.57
N LYS A 30 6.35 -17.05 7.64
CA LYS A 30 6.46 -16.04 8.69
C LYS A 30 6.15 -14.64 8.19
N ASP A 31 6.99 -14.10 7.30
CA ASP A 31 6.88 -12.71 6.83
C ASP A 31 5.96 -12.58 5.60
N TYR A 32 5.76 -13.68 4.87
CA TYR A 32 4.86 -13.77 3.72
C TYR A 32 4.43 -15.23 3.48
N ARG A 33 3.41 -15.43 2.66
CA ARG A 33 3.02 -16.74 2.15
C ARG A 33 3.05 -16.78 0.62
N ALA A 34 3.38 -17.95 0.05
CA ALA A 34 3.23 -18.20 -1.38
C ALA A 34 1.86 -18.82 -1.67
N LEU A 35 1.28 -18.48 -2.82
CA LEU A 35 0.11 -19.17 -3.35
C LEU A 35 0.51 -20.46 -4.04
N ALA A 36 -0.25 -21.53 -3.82
CA ALA A 36 -0.05 -22.80 -4.51
C ALA A 36 -0.22 -22.65 -6.04
N SER A 37 -1.18 -21.83 -6.45
CA SER A 37 -1.42 -21.49 -7.86
C SER A 37 -1.40 -19.98 -8.03
N PRO A 38 -0.54 -19.45 -8.93
CA PRO A 38 -0.51 -18.02 -9.19
C PRO A 38 -1.81 -17.50 -9.81
N VAL A 39 -2.21 -16.30 -9.41
CA VAL A 39 -3.29 -15.54 -10.07
C VAL A 39 -2.68 -14.71 -11.20
N PRO A 40 -3.27 -14.69 -12.40
CA PRO A 40 -2.74 -13.88 -13.50
C PRO A 40 -2.62 -12.39 -13.14
N VAL A 41 -1.51 -11.77 -13.56
CA VAL A 41 -1.28 -10.33 -13.40
C VAL A 41 -2.06 -9.54 -14.47
N ALA A 42 -2.49 -8.32 -14.13
CA ALA A 42 -3.26 -7.48 -15.06
C ALA A 42 -2.38 -6.90 -16.19
N VAL A 43 -1.08 -6.71 -15.96
CA VAL A 43 -0.16 -6.11 -16.94
C VAL A 43 0.99 -7.08 -17.23
N PRO A 44 0.91 -7.83 -18.34
CA PRO A 44 2.00 -8.71 -18.74
C PRO A 44 3.32 -7.96 -18.92
N GLY A 45 4.42 -8.61 -18.56
CA GLY A 45 5.76 -8.01 -18.69
C GLY A 45 6.20 -7.12 -17.54
N LYS A 46 5.30 -6.76 -16.61
CA LYS A 46 5.62 -6.04 -15.36
C LYS A 46 5.49 -6.94 -14.15
N ILE A 47 6.15 -6.57 -13.05
CA ILE A 47 5.88 -7.13 -11.73
C ILE A 47 4.77 -6.28 -11.10
N GLU A 48 3.62 -6.87 -10.92
CA GLU A 48 2.49 -6.20 -10.29
C GLU A 48 2.57 -6.38 -8.77
N VAL A 49 2.48 -5.27 -8.04
CA VAL A 49 2.21 -5.25 -6.60
C VAL A 49 0.80 -4.75 -6.43
N ILE A 50 -0.07 -5.57 -5.84
CA ILE A 50 -1.45 -5.18 -5.54
C ILE A 50 -1.54 -4.88 -4.06
N GLU A 51 -2.06 -3.69 -3.72
CA GLU A 51 -2.56 -3.40 -2.40
C GLU A 51 -4.08 -3.63 -2.36
N PHE A 52 -4.53 -4.59 -1.58
CA PHE A 52 -5.93 -4.71 -1.20
C PHE A 52 -6.17 -3.89 0.06
N PHE A 53 -7.08 -2.94 -0.02
CA PHE A 53 -7.30 -1.97 1.05
C PHE A 53 -8.78 -1.62 1.24
N GLY A 54 -9.10 -0.89 2.30
CA GLY A 54 -10.41 -0.25 2.48
C GLY A 54 -10.25 1.14 3.10
N TYR A 55 -10.95 2.14 2.58
CA TYR A 55 -10.95 3.47 3.20
C TYR A 55 -11.50 3.47 4.63
N TRP A 56 -12.29 2.48 4.99
CA TRP A 56 -12.82 2.25 6.34
C TRP A 56 -11.78 1.65 7.31
N CYS A 57 -10.65 1.16 6.81
CA CYS A 57 -9.65 0.41 7.60
C CYS A 57 -8.56 1.34 8.17
N PRO A 58 -8.41 1.45 9.50
CA PRO A 58 -7.39 2.29 10.11
C PRO A 58 -5.96 1.80 9.85
N HIS A 59 -5.75 0.48 9.70
CA HIS A 59 -4.45 -0.08 9.36
C HIS A 59 -4.03 0.25 7.92
N CYS A 60 -4.98 0.33 6.98
CA CYS A 60 -4.70 0.80 5.62
C CYS A 60 -4.28 2.27 5.63
N ARG A 61 -4.97 3.11 6.42
CA ARG A 61 -4.55 4.51 6.62
C ARG A 61 -3.13 4.62 7.18
N ALA A 62 -2.76 3.78 8.14
CA ALA A 62 -1.43 3.81 8.75
C ALA A 62 -0.34 3.43 7.74
N LEU A 63 -0.59 2.44 6.90
CA LEU A 63 0.34 1.98 5.86
C LEU A 63 0.50 3.00 4.71
N GLU A 64 -0.55 3.76 4.36
CA GLU A 64 -0.59 4.59 3.14
C GLU A 64 0.60 5.54 2.98
N PRO A 65 1.05 6.33 3.99
CA PRO A 65 2.20 7.21 3.83
C PRO A 65 3.49 6.47 3.48
N TRP A 66 3.67 5.28 4.04
CA TRP A 66 4.82 4.42 3.79
C TRP A 66 4.80 3.87 2.35
N LEU A 67 3.63 3.37 1.95
CA LEU A 67 3.43 2.77 0.64
C LEU A 67 3.52 3.83 -0.48
N GLU A 68 2.98 5.03 -0.26
CA GLU A 68 3.10 6.14 -1.21
C GLU A 68 4.56 6.58 -1.39
N ALA A 69 5.31 6.73 -0.29
CA ALA A 69 6.72 7.11 -0.36
C ALA A 69 7.57 6.03 -1.05
N TRP A 70 7.25 4.76 -0.83
CA TRP A 70 7.90 3.63 -1.47
C TRP A 70 7.54 3.55 -2.96
N ALA A 71 6.28 3.75 -3.32
CA ALA A 71 5.80 3.69 -4.70
C ALA A 71 6.49 4.70 -5.62
N LYS A 72 6.85 5.89 -5.11
CA LYS A 72 7.59 6.93 -5.85
C LYS A 72 9.01 6.50 -6.26
N LYS A 73 9.55 5.45 -5.64
CA LYS A 73 10.91 4.93 -5.90
C LYS A 73 10.90 3.64 -6.71
N LEU A 74 9.73 3.16 -7.13
CA LEU A 74 9.62 1.92 -7.88
C LEU A 74 10.33 2.01 -9.23
N PRO A 75 11.08 0.98 -9.62
CA PRO A 75 11.65 0.88 -10.96
C PRO A 75 10.54 0.69 -12.00
N SER A 76 10.86 1.02 -13.25
CA SER A 76 9.87 1.05 -14.35
C SER A 76 9.25 -0.31 -14.69
N ASP A 77 9.86 -1.41 -14.26
CA ASP A 77 9.36 -2.77 -14.45
C ASP A 77 8.36 -3.20 -13.34
N VAL A 78 8.14 -2.38 -12.32
CA VAL A 78 7.22 -2.65 -11.21
C VAL A 78 6.04 -1.69 -11.26
N LEU A 79 4.85 -2.20 -11.00
CA LEU A 79 3.59 -1.43 -10.95
C LEU A 79 2.90 -1.67 -9.60
N LEU A 80 2.59 -0.59 -8.88
CA LEU A 80 1.65 -0.64 -7.75
C LEU A 80 0.23 -0.41 -8.25
N ARG A 81 -0.68 -1.31 -7.93
CA ARG A 81 -2.12 -1.20 -8.17
C ARG A 81 -2.88 -1.29 -6.85
N ARG A 82 -3.73 -0.31 -6.58
CA ARG A 82 -4.62 -0.32 -5.43
C ARG A 82 -5.97 -0.93 -5.80
N VAL A 83 -6.50 -1.78 -4.92
CA VAL A 83 -7.74 -2.52 -5.12
C VAL A 83 -8.60 -2.39 -3.87
N PRO A 84 -9.68 -1.60 -3.90
CA PRO A 84 -10.54 -1.41 -2.75
C PRO A 84 -11.39 -2.65 -2.47
N VAL A 85 -11.52 -3.06 -1.22
CA VAL A 85 -12.28 -4.25 -0.78
C VAL A 85 -13.52 -3.83 0.02
N ALA A 86 -14.59 -4.61 -0.15
CA ALA A 86 -15.80 -4.50 0.67
C ALA A 86 -16.22 -5.89 1.17
N TRP A 87 -16.04 -6.16 2.47
CA TRP A 87 -16.41 -7.43 3.08
C TRP A 87 -17.80 -7.42 3.72
N GLN A 88 -18.35 -6.23 3.89
CA GLN A 88 -19.69 -6.00 4.39
C GLN A 88 -20.39 -4.96 3.52
N PRO A 89 -21.73 -4.94 3.47
CA PRO A 89 -22.45 -3.97 2.66
C PRO A 89 -22.12 -2.52 2.96
N LEU A 90 -21.82 -2.19 4.23
CA LEU A 90 -21.43 -0.84 4.66
C LEU A 90 -20.07 -0.38 4.09
N HIS A 91 -19.24 -1.29 3.59
CA HIS A 91 -17.95 -0.96 2.97
C HIS A 91 -18.07 -0.65 1.47
N GLN A 92 -19.16 -1.07 0.81
CA GLN A 92 -19.33 -0.89 -0.63
C GLN A 92 -19.31 0.58 -1.09
N PRO A 93 -19.88 1.56 -0.36
CA PRO A 93 -19.77 2.96 -0.75
C PRO A 93 -18.32 3.45 -0.89
N TYR A 94 -17.42 3.04 0.00
CA TYR A 94 -16.00 3.37 -0.07
C TYR A 94 -15.29 2.73 -1.26
N GLN A 95 -15.65 1.49 -1.61
CA GLN A 95 -15.14 0.80 -2.79
C GLN A 95 -15.60 1.51 -4.07
N ARG A 96 -16.86 1.93 -4.14
CA ARG A 96 -17.41 2.73 -5.24
C ARG A 96 -16.73 4.09 -5.35
N LEU A 97 -16.48 4.76 -4.21
CA LEU A 97 -15.81 6.06 -4.19
C LEU A 97 -14.42 5.99 -4.82
N TYR A 98 -13.63 4.97 -4.49
CA TYR A 98 -12.32 4.79 -5.12
C TYR A 98 -12.43 4.69 -6.64
N TYR A 99 -13.31 3.83 -7.15
CA TYR A 99 -13.45 3.65 -8.59
C TYR A 99 -14.12 4.83 -9.30
N ALA A 100 -14.96 5.59 -8.62
CA ALA A 100 -15.52 6.82 -9.15
C ALA A 100 -14.42 7.90 -9.32
N LEU A 101 -13.58 8.10 -8.30
CA LEU A 101 -12.43 9.01 -8.37
C LEU A 101 -11.45 8.58 -9.47
N GLU A 102 -11.12 7.30 -9.56
CA GLU A 102 -10.25 6.75 -10.60
C GLU A 102 -10.84 6.99 -12.01
N SER A 103 -12.13 6.75 -12.21
CA SER A 103 -12.80 6.92 -13.51
C SER A 103 -12.82 8.38 -13.99
N LEU A 104 -12.73 9.32 -13.07
CA LEU A 104 -12.66 10.76 -13.36
C LEU A 104 -11.23 11.26 -13.55
N GLY A 105 -10.22 10.38 -13.45
CA GLY A 105 -8.81 10.75 -13.56
C GLY A 105 -8.35 11.68 -12.43
N VAL A 106 -8.94 11.56 -11.25
CA VAL A 106 -8.61 12.41 -10.10
C VAL A 106 -7.17 12.14 -9.68
N PRO A 107 -6.39 13.18 -9.31
CA PRO A 107 -4.99 13.02 -8.93
C PRO A 107 -4.79 12.01 -7.78
N PRO A 108 -3.73 11.19 -7.81
CA PRO A 108 -3.45 10.19 -6.77
C PRO A 108 -3.40 10.77 -5.34
N ALA A 109 -2.99 12.03 -5.19
CA ALA A 109 -2.96 12.73 -3.89
C ALA A 109 -4.33 12.80 -3.18
N ILE A 110 -5.44 12.65 -3.90
CA ILE A 110 -6.79 12.60 -3.31
C ILE A 110 -6.98 11.31 -2.51
N HIS A 111 -6.29 10.24 -2.82
CA HIS A 111 -6.38 8.97 -2.08
C HIS A 111 -6.07 9.14 -0.58
N GLY A 112 -4.95 9.78 -0.25
CA GLY A 112 -4.61 10.10 1.13
C GLY A 112 -5.62 11.05 1.81
N LYS A 113 -6.18 12.00 1.05
CA LYS A 113 -7.21 12.91 1.57
C LYS A 113 -8.53 12.19 1.92
N VAL A 114 -8.89 11.13 1.20
CA VAL A 114 -10.06 10.30 1.55
C VAL A 114 -9.81 9.60 2.89
N PHE A 115 -8.64 9.00 3.11
CA PHE A 115 -8.29 8.43 4.41
C PHE A 115 -8.35 9.47 5.54
N GLU A 116 -7.82 10.67 5.30
CA GLU A 116 -7.83 11.77 6.27
C GLU A 116 -9.26 12.20 6.61
N ALA A 117 -10.11 12.37 5.59
CA ALA A 117 -11.51 12.73 5.76
C ALA A 117 -12.26 11.69 6.63
N VAL A 118 -12.08 10.40 6.34
CA VAL A 118 -12.77 9.32 7.05
C VAL A 118 -12.26 9.20 8.49
N HIS A 119 -10.93 9.12 8.69
CA HIS A 119 -10.37 8.69 9.97
C HIS A 119 -10.00 9.84 10.93
N ALA A 120 -9.59 10.99 10.41
CA ALA A 120 -9.19 12.12 11.25
C ALA A 120 -10.31 13.17 11.37
N GLN A 121 -11.08 13.36 10.30
CA GLN A 121 -12.14 14.36 10.28
C GLN A 121 -13.53 13.76 10.57
N GLY A 122 -13.65 12.42 10.66
CA GLY A 122 -14.92 11.75 10.93
C GLY A 122 -15.99 11.98 9.86
N GLN A 123 -15.58 12.24 8.61
CA GLN A 123 -16.53 12.47 7.52
C GLN A 123 -17.19 11.16 7.07
N HIS A 124 -18.48 11.21 6.89
CA HIS A 124 -19.31 10.09 6.45
C HIS A 124 -19.33 9.98 4.92
N LEU A 125 -18.23 9.46 4.32
CA LEU A 125 -18.13 9.29 2.87
C LEU A 125 -18.89 8.05 2.35
N GLU A 126 -19.54 7.30 3.20
CA GLU A 126 -20.49 6.24 2.86
C GLU A 126 -21.85 6.76 2.39
N VAL A 127 -22.13 8.06 2.58
CA VAL A 127 -23.37 8.72 2.14
C VAL A 127 -23.08 9.82 1.11
N GLU A 128 -24.04 10.03 0.19
CA GLU A 128 -23.87 11.00 -0.92
C GLU A 128 -23.61 12.44 -0.44
N SER A 129 -24.22 12.88 0.68
CA SER A 129 -24.00 14.21 1.23
C SER A 129 -22.56 14.40 1.71
N GLY A 130 -21.97 13.39 2.33
CA GLY A 130 -20.56 13.41 2.73
C GLY A 130 -19.62 13.44 1.54
N VAL A 131 -19.88 12.63 0.51
CA VAL A 131 -19.09 12.65 -0.75
C VAL A 131 -19.20 14.03 -1.42
N ALA A 132 -20.40 14.63 -1.44
CA ALA A 132 -20.62 15.95 -2.02
C ALA A 132 -19.83 17.06 -1.28
N ALA A 133 -19.81 17.01 0.06
CA ALA A 133 -19.02 17.93 0.89
C ALA A 133 -17.52 17.74 0.67
N PHE A 134 -17.04 16.49 0.64
CA PHE A 134 -15.65 16.15 0.34
C PHE A 134 -15.22 16.65 -1.04
N ALA A 135 -16.05 16.45 -2.07
CA ALA A 135 -15.77 16.91 -3.42
C ALA A 135 -15.60 18.45 -3.45
N ALA A 136 -16.52 19.19 -2.86
CA ALA A 136 -16.46 20.66 -2.78
C ALA A 136 -15.19 21.15 -2.06
N ALA A 137 -14.84 20.54 -0.94
CA ALA A 137 -13.65 20.90 -0.15
C ALA A 137 -12.33 20.63 -0.88
N ASN A 138 -12.33 19.71 -1.87
CA ASN A 138 -11.14 19.29 -2.62
C ASN A 138 -11.12 19.78 -4.08
N GLY A 139 -12.03 20.69 -4.47
CA GLY A 139 -12.09 21.24 -5.83
C GLY A 139 -12.49 20.20 -6.89
N LEU A 140 -13.21 19.14 -6.50
CA LEU A 140 -13.73 18.14 -7.42
C LEU A 140 -15.14 18.51 -7.89
N ASP A 141 -15.47 18.12 -9.12
CA ASP A 141 -16.83 18.26 -9.65
C ASP A 141 -17.78 17.29 -8.91
N LYS A 142 -18.57 17.87 -7.98
CA LYS A 142 -19.52 17.11 -7.16
C LYS A 142 -20.53 16.33 -8.01
N THR A 143 -21.08 16.96 -9.06
CA THR A 143 -22.12 16.34 -9.89
C THR A 143 -21.56 15.13 -10.63
N ARG A 144 -20.43 15.30 -11.30
CA ARG A 144 -19.74 14.21 -12.00
C ARG A 144 -19.32 13.08 -11.05
N LEU A 145 -18.87 13.40 -9.84
CA LEU A 145 -18.49 12.37 -8.88
C LEU A 145 -19.70 11.54 -8.40
N LEU A 146 -20.82 12.20 -8.09
CA LEU A 146 -22.05 11.50 -7.68
C LEU A 146 -22.65 10.66 -8.81
N GLU A 147 -22.57 11.10 -10.07
CA GLU A 147 -22.95 10.33 -11.23
C GLU A 147 -22.02 9.12 -11.42
N ALA A 148 -20.71 9.33 -11.30
CA ALA A 148 -19.72 8.24 -11.45
C ALA A 148 -19.93 7.14 -10.41
N LEU A 149 -20.28 7.46 -9.16
CA LEU A 149 -20.63 6.48 -8.13
C LEU A 149 -21.72 5.50 -8.55
N LYS A 150 -22.69 5.98 -9.35
CA LYS A 150 -23.87 5.21 -9.79
C LYS A 150 -23.65 4.53 -11.14
N SER A 151 -22.51 4.80 -11.81
CA SER A 151 -22.25 4.33 -13.16
C SER A 151 -22.12 2.80 -13.26
N PHE A 152 -22.47 2.28 -14.44
CA PHE A 152 -22.27 0.85 -14.76
C PHE A 152 -20.78 0.47 -14.74
N ALA A 153 -19.90 1.39 -15.17
CA ALA A 153 -18.46 1.17 -15.18
C ALA A 153 -17.92 0.92 -13.76
N VAL A 154 -18.30 1.76 -12.79
CA VAL A 154 -17.96 1.57 -11.38
C VAL A 154 -18.55 0.27 -10.83
N ALA A 155 -19.81 -0.01 -11.11
CA ALA A 155 -20.44 -1.26 -10.67
C ALA A 155 -19.72 -2.50 -11.23
N SER A 156 -19.23 -2.43 -12.46
CA SER A 156 -18.48 -3.54 -13.09
C SER A 156 -17.10 -3.73 -12.44
N LYS A 157 -16.39 -2.64 -12.13
CA LYS A 157 -15.11 -2.71 -11.40
C LYS A 157 -15.30 -3.29 -10.00
N VAL A 158 -16.34 -2.90 -9.28
CA VAL A 158 -16.68 -3.46 -7.96
C VAL A 158 -16.87 -4.98 -8.05
N ARG A 159 -17.69 -5.48 -9.01
CA ARG A 159 -17.86 -6.92 -9.18
C ARG A 159 -16.57 -7.66 -9.52
N ALA A 160 -15.73 -7.09 -10.38
CA ALA A 160 -14.45 -7.68 -10.73
C ALA A 160 -13.50 -7.75 -9.52
N THR A 161 -13.52 -6.72 -8.69
CA THR A 161 -12.75 -6.68 -7.43
C THR A 161 -13.20 -7.75 -6.45
N ASP A 162 -14.52 -7.97 -6.32
CA ASP A 162 -15.07 -8.98 -5.42
C ASP A 162 -14.68 -10.41 -5.83
N GLN A 163 -14.50 -10.64 -7.12
CA GLN A 163 -13.96 -11.90 -7.62
C GLN A 163 -12.44 -12.00 -7.37
N LEU A 164 -11.74 -10.90 -7.59
CA LEU A 164 -10.27 -10.87 -7.50
C LEU A 164 -9.79 -11.14 -6.06
N TRP A 165 -10.27 -10.42 -5.05
CA TRP A 165 -9.79 -10.65 -3.68
C TRP A 165 -10.11 -12.04 -3.16
N LYS A 166 -11.23 -12.64 -3.60
CA LYS A 166 -11.59 -14.04 -3.28
C LYS A 166 -10.60 -15.02 -3.88
N SER A 167 -10.10 -14.77 -5.11
CA SER A 167 -9.11 -15.64 -5.74
C SER A 167 -7.77 -15.71 -5.00
N TYR A 168 -7.47 -14.70 -4.19
CA TYR A 168 -6.28 -14.68 -3.33
C TYR A 168 -6.51 -15.28 -1.94
N GLY A 169 -7.77 -15.61 -1.59
CA GLY A 169 -8.12 -16.13 -0.27
C GLY A 169 -7.74 -15.17 0.85
N LEU A 170 -8.05 -13.88 0.67
CA LEU A 170 -7.74 -12.85 1.65
C LEU A 170 -8.77 -12.85 2.77
N ASP A 171 -8.30 -12.63 4.01
CA ASP A 171 -9.07 -12.57 5.25
C ASP A 171 -8.90 -11.24 6.00
N GLY A 172 -8.03 -10.36 5.52
CA GLY A 172 -7.73 -9.06 6.12
C GLY A 172 -7.21 -8.02 5.13
N VAL A 173 -7.33 -6.74 5.51
CA VAL A 173 -6.68 -5.60 4.84
C VAL A 173 -5.93 -4.74 5.87
N PRO A 174 -4.80 -4.11 5.49
CA PRO A 174 -4.19 -4.16 4.16
C PRO A 174 -3.55 -5.51 3.87
N ALA A 175 -3.67 -5.99 2.63
CA ALA A 175 -2.96 -7.15 2.13
C ALA A 175 -2.22 -6.77 0.84
N LEU A 176 -0.98 -7.20 0.71
CA LEU A 176 -0.13 -6.89 -0.44
C LEU A 176 0.22 -8.16 -1.18
N VAL A 177 0.01 -8.15 -2.49
CA VAL A 177 0.28 -9.29 -3.35
C VAL A 177 1.34 -8.92 -4.37
N VAL A 178 2.39 -9.72 -4.46
CA VAL A 178 3.46 -9.53 -5.45
C VAL A 178 3.35 -10.57 -6.56
N ASN A 179 3.20 -10.07 -7.78
CA ASN A 179 3.20 -10.84 -9.03
C ASN A 179 2.22 -12.02 -9.04
N GLY A 180 1.05 -11.85 -8.40
CA GLY A 180 0.03 -12.87 -8.30
C GLY A 180 0.43 -14.13 -7.52
N ARG A 181 1.57 -14.11 -6.81
CA ARG A 181 2.16 -15.29 -6.17
C ARG A 181 2.37 -15.18 -4.67
N TYR A 182 2.84 -14.04 -4.20
CA TYR A 182 3.29 -13.86 -2.81
C TYR A 182 2.39 -12.87 -2.10
N ILE A 183 1.96 -13.21 -0.91
CA ILE A 183 1.06 -12.37 -0.10
C ILE A 183 1.76 -12.03 1.20
N THR A 184 1.70 -10.76 1.58
CA THR A 184 2.15 -10.26 2.89
C THR A 184 1.17 -9.19 3.42
N SER A 185 1.36 -8.79 4.64
CA SER A 185 0.63 -7.69 5.29
C SER A 185 1.49 -7.09 6.40
N PRO A 186 1.19 -5.90 6.92
CA PRO A 186 1.88 -5.36 8.09
C PRO A 186 1.82 -6.28 9.32
N ALA A 187 0.69 -6.94 9.54
CA ALA A 187 0.54 -7.90 10.63
C ALA A 187 1.48 -9.10 10.46
N GLN A 188 1.64 -9.60 9.23
CA GLN A 188 2.49 -10.75 8.93
C GLN A 188 3.98 -10.36 8.90
N ALA A 189 4.31 -9.23 8.29
CA ALA A 189 5.68 -8.75 8.18
C ALA A 189 6.26 -8.23 9.50
N GLY A 190 5.41 -7.86 10.47
CA GLY A 190 5.84 -7.28 11.75
C GLY A 190 5.89 -5.75 11.76
N GLY A 191 5.10 -5.08 10.92
CA GLY A 191 4.92 -3.62 10.88
C GLY A 191 5.01 -3.02 9.48
N ASP A 192 4.63 -1.75 9.36
CA ASP A 192 4.52 -1.05 8.08
C ASP A 192 5.86 -0.94 7.36
N GLU A 193 6.91 -0.47 8.05
CA GLU A 193 8.25 -0.34 7.48
C GLU A 193 8.81 -1.70 7.02
N ARG A 194 8.65 -2.73 7.85
CA ARG A 194 9.10 -4.08 7.51
C ARG A 194 8.36 -4.65 6.30
N THR A 195 7.09 -4.30 6.12
CA THR A 195 6.31 -4.68 4.93
C THR A 195 6.99 -4.23 3.65
N LEU A 196 7.53 -3.02 3.61
CA LEU A 196 8.23 -2.53 2.40
C LEU A 196 9.51 -3.32 2.12
N VAL A 197 10.26 -3.70 3.15
CA VAL A 197 11.43 -4.58 3.01
C VAL A 197 11.04 -5.94 2.45
N VAL A 198 9.91 -6.51 2.92
CA VAL A 198 9.35 -7.76 2.42
C VAL A 198 8.94 -7.60 0.95
N LEU A 199 8.25 -6.51 0.57
CA LEU A 199 7.87 -6.25 -0.83
C LEU A 199 9.09 -6.19 -1.75
N ASP A 200 10.15 -5.48 -1.37
CA ASP A 200 11.37 -5.38 -2.16
C ASP A 200 12.03 -6.75 -2.37
N ALA A 201 12.08 -7.58 -1.34
CA ALA A 201 12.59 -8.94 -1.46
C ALA A 201 11.72 -9.82 -2.35
N LEU A 202 10.38 -9.74 -2.23
CA LEU A 202 9.45 -10.48 -3.06
C LEU A 202 9.49 -10.03 -4.53
N ILE A 203 9.70 -8.74 -4.80
CA ILE A 203 9.92 -8.22 -6.16
C ILE A 203 11.20 -8.81 -6.75
N ARG A 204 12.31 -8.84 -6.00
CA ARG A 204 13.54 -9.49 -6.44
C ARG A 204 13.31 -10.98 -6.76
N LYS A 205 12.62 -11.69 -5.85
CA LYS A 205 12.25 -13.10 -6.03
C LYS A 205 11.38 -13.31 -7.27
N ALA A 206 10.39 -12.45 -7.52
CA ALA A 206 9.52 -12.54 -8.69
C ALA A 206 10.25 -12.31 -10.01
N ARG A 207 11.35 -11.54 -10.04
CA ARG A 207 12.20 -11.38 -11.24
C ARG A 207 12.91 -12.66 -11.65
N THR A 208 13.28 -13.51 -10.70
CA THR A 208 14.00 -14.77 -10.95
C THR A 208 13.06 -15.94 -11.26
N THR A 209 11.75 -15.80 -11.05
CA THR A 209 10.75 -16.86 -11.26
C THR A 209 9.80 -16.59 -12.44
N ARG A 210 10.18 -15.68 -13.32
CA ARG A 210 9.46 -15.39 -14.58
C ARG A 210 9.67 -16.47 -15.62
#